data_72c2001974f29697cbd5755e55f0e765
#
_entry.id   72c2001974f29697cbd5755e55f0e765
#
_cell.length_a   1.000
_cell.length_b   1.000
_cell.length_c   1.000
_cell.angle_alpha   90.00
_cell.angle_beta   90.00
_cell.angle_gamma   90.00
#
_symmetry.space_group_name_H-M   'P 1'
#
loop_
_entity.id
_entity.type
_entity.pdbx_description
1 polymer ?
#
loop_
_entity_poly.entity_id
_entity_poly.type
_entity_poly.pdbx_seq_one_letter_code
_entity_poly.pdbx_strand_id
1 'polypeptide(L)'
;MQYLMAIDAGTGSVRAVIFDDEGHQISVASREWRHLEVEGVPNSMGFDTKKNWELAKECIKEAKALAGLMPEYIVAVSATSMREGIVLYDKEGKELWAVANVDARASKEVKLSKGEF
;
A
#
# COMPACT_ATOMS: atom_id res chain seq x y z
N MET A 1 20.37 2.97 21.01
CA MET A 1 20.26 3.13 19.56
C MET A 1 18.80 3.30 19.17
N GLN A 2 18.54 4.19 18.25
CA GLN A 2 17.19 4.46 17.75
C GLN A 2 16.99 3.78 16.41
N TYR A 3 15.77 3.38 16.12
CA TYR A 3 15.42 2.71 14.88
C TYR A 3 14.28 3.44 14.17
N LEU A 4 14.25 3.29 12.87
CA LEU A 4 13.28 3.93 11.99
C LEU A 4 12.56 2.84 11.18
N MET A 5 11.27 3.02 10.93
CA MET A 5 10.52 2.09 10.09
C MET A 5 10.03 2.80 8.83
N ALA A 6 10.20 2.14 7.70
CA ALA A 6 9.61 2.55 6.42
C ALA A 6 8.55 1.53 6.01
N ILE A 7 7.39 2.02 5.59
CA ILE A 7 6.33 1.19 5.03
C ILE A 7 6.21 1.54 3.55
N ASP A 8 6.37 0.54 2.71
CA ASP A 8 6.28 0.70 1.25
C ASP A 8 5.07 -0.07 0.73
N ALA A 9 4.02 0.66 0.40
CA ALA A 9 2.78 0.11 -0.15
C ALA A 9 2.81 0.20 -1.67
N GLY A 10 3.52 -0.72 -2.29
CA GLY A 10 3.71 -0.74 -3.74
C GLY A 10 2.50 -1.24 -4.52
N THR A 11 2.63 -1.36 -5.83
CA THR A 11 1.56 -1.85 -6.69
C THR A 11 1.23 -3.32 -6.44
N GLY A 12 2.23 -4.17 -6.24
CA GLY A 12 2.05 -5.62 -6.10
C GLY A 12 2.34 -6.18 -4.72
N SER A 13 2.81 -5.37 -3.78
CA SER A 13 3.19 -5.85 -2.47
C SER A 13 3.30 -4.71 -1.45
N VAL A 14 3.28 -5.07 -0.18
CA VAL A 14 3.58 -4.16 0.92
C VAL A 14 4.81 -4.67 1.67
N ARG A 15 5.66 -3.76 2.11
CA ARG A 15 6.84 -4.09 2.91
C ARG A 15 6.92 -3.18 4.13
N ALA A 16 7.44 -3.73 5.22
CA ALA A 16 7.89 -2.95 6.37
C ALA A 16 9.40 -3.20 6.53
N VAL A 17 10.17 -2.14 6.59
CA VAL A 17 11.63 -2.20 6.68
C VAL A 17 12.07 -1.43 7.92
N ILE A 18 12.94 -2.03 8.72
CA ILE A 18 13.52 -1.36 9.89
C ILE A 18 14.98 -1.04 9.61
N PHE A 19 15.34 0.21 9.88
CA PHE A 19 16.70 0.72 9.77
C PHE A 19 17.20 1.18 11.13
N ASP A 20 18.51 1.10 11.34
CA ASP A 20 19.13 1.80 12.46
C ASP A 20 19.30 3.29 12.15
N ASP A 21 19.81 4.06 13.09
CA ASP A 21 20.02 5.51 12.94
C ASP A 21 21.22 5.87 12.04
N GLU A 22 21.97 4.87 11.59
CA GLU A 22 23.03 5.04 10.60
C GLU A 22 22.59 4.67 9.18
N GLY A 23 21.34 4.22 9.03
CA GLY A 23 20.76 3.85 7.73
C GLY A 23 20.99 2.41 7.31
N HIS A 24 21.47 1.55 8.20
CA HIS A 24 21.61 0.12 7.91
C HIS A 24 20.24 -0.57 8.01
N GLN A 25 19.93 -1.40 7.02
CA GLN A 25 18.70 -2.22 7.08
C GLN A 25 18.90 -3.35 8.09
N ILE A 26 18.04 -3.38 9.11
CA ILE A 26 18.07 -4.38 10.17
C ILE A 26 17.15 -5.56 9.85
N SER A 27 15.95 -5.29 9.37
CA SER A 27 15.00 -6.33 9.00
C SER A 27 14.03 -5.83 7.93
N VAL A 28 13.41 -6.79 7.25
CA VAL A 28 12.36 -6.51 6.28
C VAL A 28 11.35 -7.66 6.30
N ALA A 29 10.08 -7.32 6.17
CA ALA A 29 9.00 -8.27 5.96
C ALA A 29 8.13 -7.77 4.83
N SER A 30 7.63 -8.69 4.00
CA SER A 30 6.80 -8.33 2.86
C SER A 30 5.65 -9.30 2.66
N ARG A 31 4.59 -8.80 2.04
CA ARG A 31 3.44 -9.61 1.59
C ARG A 31 3.06 -9.15 0.21
N GLU A 32 2.77 -10.10 -0.67
CA GLU A 32 2.14 -9.78 -1.95
C GLU A 32 0.67 -9.48 -1.71
N TRP A 33 0.12 -8.55 -2.46
CA TRP A 33 -1.31 -8.31 -2.48
C TRP A 33 -1.84 -8.32 -3.91
N ARG A 34 -3.10 -8.67 -4.04
CA ARG A 34 -3.77 -8.78 -5.33
C ARG A 34 -4.84 -7.72 -5.44
N HIS A 35 -4.91 -7.12 -6.60
CA HIS A 35 -6.00 -6.25 -6.95
C HIS A 35 -7.18 -7.08 -7.46
N LEU A 36 -8.39 -6.63 -7.18
CA LEU A 36 -9.60 -7.35 -7.50
C LEU A 36 -10.26 -6.77 -8.74
N GLU A 37 -10.52 -7.62 -9.72
CA GLU A 37 -11.36 -7.23 -10.85
C GLU A 37 -12.81 -7.14 -10.38
N VAL A 38 -13.46 -6.02 -10.66
CA VAL A 38 -14.88 -5.84 -10.35
C VAL A 38 -15.70 -6.56 -11.40
N GLU A 39 -16.57 -7.45 -10.95
CA GLU A 39 -17.43 -8.24 -11.85
C GLU A 39 -18.23 -7.32 -12.78
N GLY A 40 -18.19 -7.63 -14.08
CA GLY A 40 -18.87 -6.84 -15.09
C GLY A 40 -18.19 -5.53 -15.48
N VAL A 41 -17.03 -5.21 -14.90
CA VAL A 41 -16.26 -4.01 -15.23
C VAL A 41 -14.90 -4.43 -15.79
N PRO A 42 -14.75 -4.47 -17.11
CA PRO A 42 -13.49 -4.88 -17.74
C PRO A 42 -12.33 -3.94 -17.36
N ASN A 43 -11.14 -4.51 -17.21
CA ASN A 43 -9.91 -3.81 -16.89
C ASN A 43 -9.91 -3.09 -15.54
N SER A 44 -10.84 -3.42 -14.65
CA SER A 44 -10.88 -2.87 -13.31
C SER A 44 -9.85 -3.54 -12.40
N MET A 45 -9.28 -2.75 -11.48
CA MET A 45 -8.36 -3.23 -10.45
C MET A 45 -8.68 -2.54 -9.14
N GLY A 46 -9.71 -3.06 -8.46
CA GLY A 46 -10.10 -2.58 -7.14
C GLY A 46 -9.04 -2.89 -6.10
N PHE A 47 -8.95 -2.05 -5.09
CA PHE A 47 -8.00 -2.21 -4.00
C PHE A 47 -8.76 -2.56 -2.71
N ASP A 48 -8.50 -3.75 -2.17
CA ASP A 48 -9.12 -4.19 -0.92
C ASP A 48 -8.39 -3.57 0.27
N THR A 49 -8.84 -2.39 0.69
CA THR A 49 -8.19 -1.62 1.75
C THR A 49 -8.15 -2.35 3.08
N LYS A 50 -9.20 -3.08 3.42
CA LYS A 50 -9.29 -3.81 4.70
C LYS A 50 -8.29 -4.96 4.75
N LYS A 51 -8.31 -5.81 3.73
CA LYS A 51 -7.39 -6.95 3.65
C LYS A 51 -5.94 -6.47 3.56
N ASN A 52 -5.68 -5.47 2.75
CA ASN A 52 -4.33 -4.96 2.53
C ASN A 52 -3.79 -4.26 3.79
N TRP A 53 -4.65 -3.62 4.57
CA TRP A 53 -4.26 -3.10 5.88
C TRP A 53 -3.83 -4.21 6.84
N GLU A 54 -4.55 -5.34 6.85
CA GLU A 54 -4.15 -6.50 7.66
C GLU A 54 -2.77 -7.03 7.24
N LEU A 55 -2.51 -7.11 5.93
CA LEU A 55 -1.21 -7.52 5.42
C LEU A 55 -0.10 -6.54 5.83
N ALA A 56 -0.36 -5.25 5.79
CA ALA A 56 0.58 -4.24 6.27
C ALA A 56 0.90 -4.41 7.75
N LYS A 57 -0.10 -4.66 8.58
CA LYS A 57 0.09 -4.94 10.00
C LYS A 57 0.92 -6.20 10.24
N GLU A 58 0.70 -7.25 9.46
CA GLU A 58 1.51 -8.46 9.52
C GLU A 58 2.99 -8.17 9.22
N CYS A 59 3.26 -7.38 8.20
CA CYS A 59 4.62 -6.97 7.86
C CYS A 59 5.29 -6.20 9.00
N ILE A 60 4.57 -5.27 9.62
CA ILE A 60 5.07 -4.48 10.74
C ILE A 60 5.44 -5.39 11.92
N LYS A 61 4.56 -6.32 12.26
CA LYS A 61 4.80 -7.27 13.35
C LYS A 61 5.99 -8.16 13.07
N GLU A 62 6.07 -8.71 11.87
CA GLU A 62 7.16 -9.60 11.48
C GLU A 62 8.49 -8.87 11.44
N ALA A 63 8.55 -7.68 10.87
CA ALA A 63 9.79 -6.90 10.83
C ALA A 63 10.31 -6.59 12.24
N LYS A 64 9.44 -6.23 13.16
CA LYS A 64 9.83 -6.03 14.57
C LYS A 64 10.34 -7.31 15.21
N ALA A 65 9.65 -8.42 14.99
CA ALA A 65 10.06 -9.71 15.55
C ALA A 65 11.43 -10.15 15.02
N LEU A 66 11.65 -10.01 13.71
CA LEU A 66 12.94 -10.34 13.09
C LEU A 66 14.08 -9.47 13.60
N ALA A 67 13.80 -8.20 13.88
CA ALA A 67 14.78 -7.28 14.45
C ALA A 67 15.01 -7.49 15.95
N GLY A 68 14.13 -8.22 16.62
CA GLY A 68 14.19 -8.41 18.07
C GLY A 68 13.94 -7.12 18.86
N LEU A 69 13.17 -6.18 18.30
CA LEU A 69 12.96 -4.86 18.87
C LEU A 69 11.62 -4.74 19.58
N MET A 70 11.64 -4.05 20.72
CA MET A 70 10.42 -3.57 21.35
C MET A 70 9.94 -2.28 20.64
N PRO A 71 8.62 -2.02 20.60
CA PRO A 71 8.07 -0.89 19.85
C PRO A 71 8.67 0.47 20.21
N GLU A 72 9.02 0.70 21.45
CA GLU A 72 9.57 1.97 21.93
C GLU A 72 10.93 2.34 21.33
N TYR A 73 11.65 1.38 20.78
CA TYR A 73 12.92 1.66 20.10
C TYR A 73 12.73 2.17 18.67
N ILE A 74 11.53 2.04 18.11
CA ILE A 74 11.19 2.58 16.80
C ILE A 74 10.65 3.98 17.01
N VAL A 75 11.47 4.98 16.74
CA VAL A 75 11.17 6.36 17.10
C VAL A 75 10.43 7.13 16.02
N ALA A 76 10.41 6.63 14.80
CA ALA A 76 9.68 7.26 13.70
C ALA A 76 9.27 6.21 12.66
N VAL A 77 8.16 6.49 12.00
CA VAL A 77 7.65 5.69 10.89
C VAL A 77 7.31 6.64 9.75
N SER A 78 7.71 6.27 8.54
CA SER A 78 7.29 6.96 7.33
C SER A 78 6.74 5.95 6.34
N ALA A 79 5.92 6.41 5.42
CA ALA A 79 5.30 5.54 4.43
C ALA A 79 5.39 6.15 3.05
N THR A 80 5.51 5.26 2.06
CA THR A 80 5.34 5.60 0.65
C THR A 80 4.31 4.65 0.04
N SER A 81 3.70 5.05 -1.05
CA SER A 81 2.67 4.25 -1.69
C SER A 81 2.79 4.31 -3.21
N MET A 82 2.05 3.41 -3.88
CA MET A 82 1.89 3.49 -5.32
C MET A 82 1.37 4.87 -5.71
N ARG A 83 1.83 5.39 -6.83
CA ARG A 83 1.33 6.65 -7.38
C ARG A 83 -0.03 6.43 -8.03
N GLU A 84 -0.88 7.47 -8.01
CA GLU A 84 -2.12 7.50 -8.79
C GLU A 84 -3.20 6.50 -8.36
N GLY A 85 -3.04 5.81 -7.23
CA GLY A 85 -4.11 5.08 -6.59
C GLY A 85 -5.08 6.06 -5.94
N ILE A 86 -6.37 5.71 -5.91
CA ILE A 86 -7.41 6.61 -5.40
C ILE A 86 -8.31 5.86 -4.42
N VAL A 87 -8.58 6.49 -3.29
CA VAL A 87 -9.62 6.06 -2.37
C VAL A 87 -10.55 7.24 -2.13
N LEU A 88 -11.84 7.03 -2.32
CA LEU A 88 -12.86 8.05 -2.08
C LEU A 88 -13.58 7.78 -0.77
N TYR A 89 -13.75 8.82 0.02
CA TYR A 89 -14.46 8.76 1.29
C TYR A 89 -15.65 9.73 1.28
N ASP A 90 -16.70 9.39 2.02
CA ASP A 90 -17.77 10.33 2.29
C ASP A 90 -17.37 11.32 3.41
N LYS A 91 -18.26 12.24 3.72
CA LYS A 91 -18.00 13.27 4.75
C LYS A 91 -17.87 12.71 6.17
N GLU A 92 -18.35 11.51 6.41
CA GLU A 92 -18.21 10.81 7.69
C GLU A 92 -16.95 9.95 7.74
N GLY A 93 -16.16 9.93 6.67
CA GLY A 93 -14.94 9.14 6.58
C GLY A 93 -15.16 7.67 6.17
N LYS A 94 -16.36 7.35 5.67
CA LYS A 94 -16.65 6.00 5.16
C LYS A 94 -16.09 5.85 3.76
N GLU A 95 -15.37 4.75 3.52
CA GLU A 95 -14.85 4.44 2.19
C GLU A 95 -16.00 4.14 1.22
N LEU A 96 -15.99 4.82 0.10
CA LEU A 96 -16.96 4.61 -0.98
C LEU A 96 -16.37 3.79 -2.13
N TRP A 97 -15.08 3.94 -2.39
CA TRP A 97 -14.46 3.34 -3.56
C TRP A 97 -12.95 3.40 -3.45
N ALA A 98 -12.27 2.34 -3.88
CA ALA A 98 -10.81 2.27 -3.88
C ALA A 98 -10.33 1.54 -5.13
N VAL A 99 -9.35 2.12 -5.81
CA VAL A 99 -8.74 1.53 -7.00
C VAL A 99 -7.22 1.64 -6.96
N ALA A 100 -6.58 0.61 -7.51
CA ALA A 100 -5.13 0.63 -7.72
C ALA A 100 -4.76 1.48 -8.94
N ASN A 101 -3.50 1.90 -8.99
CA ASN A 101 -2.96 2.67 -10.11
C ASN A 101 -2.99 1.93 -11.46
N VAL A 102 -3.10 0.61 -11.43
CA VAL A 102 -3.19 -0.24 -12.63
C VAL A 102 -4.62 -0.45 -13.11
N ASP A 103 -5.62 0.14 -12.45
CA ASP A 103 -7.01 0.11 -12.92
C ASP A 103 -7.10 0.84 -14.26
N ALA A 104 -7.70 0.19 -15.24
CA ALA A 104 -7.81 0.71 -16.60
C ALA A 104 -9.25 0.67 -17.11
N ARG A 105 -10.24 0.70 -16.19
CA ARG A 105 -11.66 0.66 -16.57
C ARG A 105 -12.11 1.86 -17.40
N ALA A 106 -11.41 2.98 -17.27
CA ALA A 106 -11.72 4.23 -17.97
C ALA A 106 -10.99 4.37 -19.32
N SER A 107 -10.49 3.28 -19.90
CA SER A 107 -9.71 3.32 -21.14
C SER A 107 -10.48 3.97 -22.29
N LYS A 108 -11.80 3.73 -22.38
CA LYS A 108 -12.64 4.35 -23.40
C LYS A 108 -12.75 5.87 -23.19
N GLU A 109 -12.95 6.30 -21.97
CA GLU A 109 -13.05 7.72 -21.61
C GLU A 109 -11.72 8.44 -21.85
N VAL A 110 -10.59 7.79 -21.58
CA VAL A 110 -9.26 8.33 -21.88
C VAL A 110 -9.09 8.56 -23.37
N LYS A 111 -9.49 7.62 -24.21
CA LYS A 111 -9.45 7.78 -25.68
C LYS A 111 -10.32 8.96 -26.12
N LEU A 112 -11.52 9.10 -25.56
CA LEU A 112 -12.41 10.22 -25.84
C LEU A 112 -11.75 11.56 -25.50
N SER A 113 -11.11 11.66 -24.33
CA SER A 113 -10.45 12.89 -23.89
C SER A 113 -9.28 13.28 -24.78
N LYS A 114 -8.62 12.31 -25.44
CA LYS A 114 -7.53 12.54 -26.39
C LYS A 114 -8.01 12.78 -27.81
N GLY A 115 -9.33 12.71 -28.07
CA GLY A 115 -9.88 12.81 -29.43
C GLY A 115 -9.60 11.59 -30.29
N GLU A 116 -9.32 10.44 -29.69
CA GLU A 116 -9.06 9.17 -30.38
C GLU A 116 -10.36 8.36 -30.52
N PHE A 117 -10.96 8.36 -31.70
CA PHE A 117 -12.19 7.64 -32.00
C PHE A 117 -12.06 6.79 -33.24
#